data_c0c5c94055a187d52634560324df7fc6
#
_entry.id   c0c5c94055a187d52634560324df7fc6
#
_cell.length_a   1.000
_cell.length_b   1.000
_cell.length_c   1.000
_cell.angle_alpha   90.00
_cell.angle_beta   90.00
_cell.angle_gamma   90.00
#
_symmetry.space_group_name_H-M   'P 1'
#
loop_
_entity.id
_entity.type
_entity.pdbx_description
1 polymer ?
#
loop_
_entity_poly.entity_id
_entity_poly.type
_entity_poly.pdbx_seq_one_letter_code
_entity_poly.pdbx_strand_id
1 'polypeptide(L)'
;MKLLLVEDNAEDARFLGALLHRSDDVELVHARSLHDACGALAAGGFDAVLLSLQLRDARGMECVDTIQAADGRVAVVALAGQPDEALAVDILNKGVQDYLVKWEDQGRTLLRSVRYAVERKRSALQLSQLAQFDPLTELGNRQYFQDQLQRATARARREGSRVALFFLDIDQFKMVNDTLGHQAGDQLLQEVAQRLATQVRAGDIMARLGGDEFAILMEGVSSAVDAGNIAQQLLDVIEAPFGIDGHQVQVTTSIGITFYPADNNDTVRLLKNADIAMYQAKDSGRNNFKFFTERMHTELVEYHELQHDIAEALRQQGFHLVFQPKVNLTTRRLQGLEALLRWDCPKRGAVSPAKFIPVAEASGHIVPLGYWVLTSVCEILKRWEQAALPLVPVSVNVSTRQFQQADFSRRVAGVLEQFEVAPQLVELEMTEGLLMQDTDAAHRTLHELRTLGVRISIDDFGTGHSCLSYLRRFPIDVLKIDRSFVHEVGESEDSRIIIDAIISLARSLRLETVAEGVETNAQLDFLMERGCFIAQGYLFGMPMSATQVEPLLREAQDDTVRAPACAPPTPARATGS
;
A
#
# COMPACT_ATOMS: atom_id res chain seq x y z
N MET A 1 -17.28 36.82 30.70
CA MET A 1 -18.41 35.98 30.23
C MET A 1 -19.49 36.89 29.71
N LYS A 2 -19.93 36.74 28.46
CA LYS A 2 -20.93 37.59 27.81
C LYS A 2 -22.29 36.90 27.77
N LEU A 3 -23.28 37.50 28.42
CA LEU A 3 -24.62 36.92 28.57
C LEU A 3 -25.65 37.71 27.81
N LEU A 4 -26.59 37.02 27.18
CA LEU A 4 -27.78 37.61 26.61
C LEU A 4 -28.98 37.31 27.51
N LEU A 5 -29.59 38.35 28.10
CA LEU A 5 -30.82 38.23 28.84
C LEU A 5 -32.01 38.56 27.90
N VAL A 6 -32.89 37.60 27.73
CA VAL A 6 -34.11 37.77 26.92
C VAL A 6 -35.31 37.84 27.85
N GLU A 7 -35.83 39.06 28.06
CA GLU A 7 -36.89 39.34 29.04
C GLU A 7 -37.64 40.61 28.65
N ASP A 8 -38.95 40.52 28.52
CA ASP A 8 -39.80 41.64 28.10
C ASP A 8 -40.34 42.46 29.27
N ASN A 9 -40.36 41.87 30.50
CA ASN A 9 -40.75 42.57 31.70
C ASN A 9 -39.57 43.40 32.24
N ALA A 10 -39.75 44.71 32.30
CA ALA A 10 -38.70 45.63 32.71
C ALA A 10 -38.30 45.52 34.20
N GLU A 11 -39.18 45.01 35.06
CA GLU A 11 -38.88 44.79 36.48
C GLU A 11 -38.04 43.54 36.65
N ASP A 12 -38.42 42.44 35.99
CA ASP A 12 -37.65 41.18 35.97
C ASP A 12 -36.26 41.40 35.39
N ALA A 13 -36.19 42.12 34.24
CA ALA A 13 -34.92 42.42 33.60
C ALA A 13 -33.97 43.23 34.50
N ARG A 14 -34.51 44.26 35.23
CA ARG A 14 -33.72 45.04 36.18
C ARG A 14 -33.26 44.19 37.36
N PHE A 15 -34.13 43.34 37.91
CA PHE A 15 -33.80 42.45 39.03
C PHE A 15 -32.73 41.45 38.65
N LEU A 16 -32.89 40.72 37.53
CA LEU A 16 -31.90 39.74 37.05
C LEU A 16 -30.59 40.44 36.69
N GLY A 17 -30.62 41.59 36.06
CA GLY A 17 -29.46 42.42 35.77
C GLY A 17 -28.67 42.80 37.01
N ALA A 18 -29.37 43.27 38.05
CA ALA A 18 -28.74 43.63 39.35
C ALA A 18 -28.09 42.41 40.05
N LEU A 19 -28.68 41.23 39.90
CA LEU A 19 -28.09 39.98 40.42
C LEU A 19 -26.82 39.59 39.71
N LEU A 20 -26.77 39.75 38.37
CA LEU A 20 -25.64 39.39 37.52
C LEU A 20 -24.50 40.40 37.56
N HIS A 21 -24.78 41.70 37.70
CA HIS A 21 -23.79 42.78 37.85
C HIS A 21 -23.02 42.76 39.18
N ARG A 22 -23.34 41.89 40.13
CA ARG A 22 -22.54 41.65 41.33
C ARG A 22 -21.19 40.95 41.09
N SER A 23 -20.96 40.52 39.87
CA SER A 23 -19.71 39.89 39.44
C SER A 23 -19.08 40.74 38.34
N ASP A 24 -17.85 41.23 38.57
CA ASP A 24 -17.10 42.06 37.59
C ASP A 24 -16.76 41.31 36.28
N ASP A 25 -16.96 39.99 36.25
CA ASP A 25 -16.63 39.12 35.11
C ASP A 25 -17.78 38.94 34.10
N VAL A 26 -18.92 39.63 34.26
CA VAL A 26 -20.12 39.42 33.42
C VAL A 26 -20.45 40.67 32.65
N GLU A 27 -20.43 40.56 31.32
CA GLU A 27 -21.00 41.54 30.40
C GLU A 27 -22.42 41.09 30.02
N LEU A 28 -23.41 41.91 30.36
CA LEU A 28 -24.83 41.61 30.15
C LEU A 28 -25.41 42.46 29.00
N VAL A 29 -25.97 41.81 28.02
CA VAL A 29 -26.79 42.44 26.94
C VAL A 29 -28.24 42.04 27.16
N HIS A 30 -29.16 43.02 27.07
CA HIS A 30 -30.59 42.80 27.28
C HIS A 30 -31.37 42.94 25.99
N ALA A 31 -32.12 41.89 25.63
CA ALA A 31 -33.10 41.86 24.51
C ALA A 31 -34.52 41.82 25.09
N ARG A 32 -35.42 42.63 24.56
CA ARG A 32 -36.80 42.73 25.03
C ARG A 32 -37.79 41.84 24.30
N SER A 33 -37.35 41.20 23.27
CA SER A 33 -38.14 40.28 22.43
C SER A 33 -37.26 39.14 21.92
N LEU A 34 -37.90 38.08 21.47
CA LEU A 34 -37.21 36.96 20.81
C LEU A 34 -36.56 37.41 19.49
N HIS A 35 -37.23 38.33 18.78
CA HIS A 35 -36.72 38.93 17.55
C HIS A 35 -35.41 39.69 17.78
N ASP A 36 -35.37 40.56 18.83
CA ASP A 36 -34.14 41.28 19.20
C ASP A 36 -33.01 40.32 19.63
N ALA A 37 -33.37 39.24 20.33
CA ALA A 37 -32.42 38.21 20.76
C ALA A 37 -31.77 37.49 19.58
N CYS A 38 -32.55 37.12 18.55
CA CYS A 38 -32.02 36.53 17.33
C CYS A 38 -31.07 37.47 16.59
N GLY A 39 -31.44 38.78 16.53
CA GLY A 39 -30.55 39.79 15.95
C GLY A 39 -29.21 39.93 16.70
N ALA A 40 -29.26 39.91 18.04
CA ALA A 40 -28.06 39.95 18.85
C ALA A 40 -27.20 38.68 18.69
N LEU A 41 -27.81 37.49 18.65
CA LEU A 41 -27.11 36.21 18.45
C LEU A 41 -26.43 36.13 17.07
N ALA A 42 -27.06 36.70 16.04
CA ALA A 42 -26.46 36.76 14.70
C ALA A 42 -25.16 37.59 14.67
N ALA A 43 -25.03 38.60 15.55
CA ALA A 43 -23.76 39.32 15.74
C ALA A 43 -22.69 38.53 16.49
N GLY A 44 -23.08 37.47 17.18
CA GLY A 44 -22.20 36.50 17.85
C GLY A 44 -21.57 36.96 19.17
N GLY A 45 -20.78 36.08 19.76
CA GLY A 45 -19.93 36.37 20.93
C GLY A 45 -20.57 36.15 22.29
N PHE A 46 -21.71 35.49 22.39
CA PHE A 46 -22.38 35.17 23.64
C PHE A 46 -21.95 33.77 24.16
N ASP A 47 -21.69 33.70 25.48
CA ASP A 47 -21.39 32.44 26.16
C ASP A 47 -22.69 31.72 26.59
N ALA A 48 -23.72 32.48 27.02
CA ALA A 48 -25.01 31.90 27.36
C ALA A 48 -26.17 32.88 27.15
N VAL A 49 -27.38 32.30 26.99
CA VAL A 49 -28.66 33.00 26.96
C VAL A 49 -29.46 32.65 28.19
N LEU A 50 -29.90 33.68 28.90
CA LEU A 50 -30.93 33.60 29.94
C LEU A 50 -32.26 33.91 29.26
N LEU A 51 -33.11 32.89 29.06
CA LEU A 51 -34.27 32.96 28.22
C LEU A 51 -35.55 32.89 29.04
N SER A 52 -36.32 34.00 29.09
CA SER A 52 -37.68 33.96 29.61
C SER A 52 -38.60 33.14 28.71
N LEU A 53 -39.35 32.21 29.35
CA LEU A 53 -40.31 31.36 28.64
C LEU A 53 -41.66 32.03 28.38
N GLN A 54 -41.83 33.26 28.91
CA GLN A 54 -43.04 34.04 28.74
C GLN A 54 -42.65 35.40 28.20
N LEU A 55 -42.59 35.49 26.89
CA LEU A 55 -42.38 36.73 26.14
C LEU A 55 -43.65 37.16 25.45
N ARG A 56 -43.75 38.44 25.01
CA ARG A 56 -44.91 38.97 24.29
C ARG A 56 -45.03 38.36 22.88
N ASP A 57 -43.90 38.07 22.27
CA ASP A 57 -43.76 37.56 20.89
C ASP A 57 -43.62 36.03 20.78
N ALA A 58 -43.41 35.30 21.91
CA ALA A 58 -43.34 33.82 21.94
C ALA A 58 -43.53 33.26 23.35
N ARG A 59 -43.90 31.97 23.47
CA ARG A 59 -44.11 31.31 24.76
C ARG A 59 -43.62 29.88 24.81
N GLY A 60 -43.14 29.46 25.99
CA GLY A 60 -42.77 28.08 26.28
C GLY A 60 -41.69 27.53 25.33
N MET A 61 -41.97 26.39 24.71
CA MET A 61 -41.07 25.67 23.84
C MET A 61 -40.66 26.45 22.58
N GLU A 62 -41.54 27.29 22.03
CA GLU A 62 -41.25 28.12 20.86
C GLU A 62 -40.08 29.08 21.09
N CYS A 63 -39.93 29.60 22.32
CA CYS A 63 -38.78 30.45 22.69
C CYS A 63 -37.48 29.67 22.56
N VAL A 64 -37.47 28.43 23.03
CA VAL A 64 -36.28 27.53 23.01
C VAL A 64 -35.91 27.16 21.58
N ASP A 65 -36.89 26.69 20.80
CA ASP A 65 -36.66 26.25 19.41
C ASP A 65 -36.09 27.41 18.56
N THR A 66 -36.57 28.61 18.75
CA THR A 66 -36.12 29.80 18.01
C THR A 66 -34.66 30.20 18.38
N ILE A 67 -34.32 30.22 19.67
CA ILE A 67 -32.98 30.55 20.11
C ILE A 67 -31.97 29.49 19.65
N GLN A 68 -32.32 28.20 19.74
CA GLN A 68 -31.46 27.12 19.28
C GLN A 68 -31.27 27.11 17.76
N ALA A 69 -32.28 27.51 17.00
CA ALA A 69 -32.16 27.69 15.56
C ALA A 69 -31.26 28.89 15.19
N ALA A 70 -31.29 29.98 15.99
CA ALA A 70 -30.44 31.15 15.78
C ALA A 70 -28.95 30.88 16.10
N ASP A 71 -28.64 30.24 17.21
CA ASP A 71 -27.29 29.76 17.55
C ASP A 71 -27.35 28.50 18.42
N GLY A 72 -27.22 27.34 17.81
CA GLY A 72 -27.19 26.05 18.51
C GLY A 72 -25.95 25.82 19.37
N ARG A 73 -24.95 26.68 19.34
CA ARG A 73 -23.69 26.56 20.11
C ARG A 73 -23.76 27.26 21.46
N VAL A 74 -24.66 28.22 21.64
CA VAL A 74 -24.78 28.97 22.89
C VAL A 74 -25.45 28.13 23.97
N ALA A 75 -25.03 28.29 25.22
CA ALA A 75 -25.70 27.66 26.36
C ALA A 75 -27.00 28.38 26.66
N VAL A 76 -28.12 27.65 26.90
CA VAL A 76 -29.40 28.24 27.22
C VAL A 76 -29.83 27.85 28.64
N VAL A 77 -30.17 28.85 29.45
CA VAL A 77 -30.80 28.67 30.77
C VAL A 77 -32.20 29.27 30.68
N ALA A 78 -33.21 28.44 30.84
CA ALA A 78 -34.60 28.84 30.76
C ALA A 78 -35.09 29.46 32.09
N LEU A 79 -35.83 30.56 32.01
CA LEU A 79 -36.41 31.27 33.15
C LEU A 79 -37.94 31.20 33.06
N ALA A 80 -38.56 30.61 34.09
CA ALA A 80 -40.01 30.52 34.20
C ALA A 80 -40.55 31.43 35.35
N GLY A 81 -41.75 31.95 35.20
CA GLY A 81 -42.40 32.73 36.23
C GLY A 81 -43.02 31.89 37.36
N GLN A 82 -43.34 30.61 37.09
CA GLN A 82 -43.90 29.65 38.03
C GLN A 82 -43.27 28.26 37.80
N PRO A 83 -43.19 27.44 38.83
CA PRO A 83 -42.69 26.06 38.68
C PRO A 83 -43.64 25.24 37.78
N ASP A 84 -43.10 24.59 36.78
CA ASP A 84 -43.79 23.64 35.92
C ASP A 84 -42.85 22.48 35.61
N GLU A 85 -43.01 21.37 36.34
CA GLU A 85 -42.12 20.20 36.24
C GLU A 85 -42.22 19.53 34.86
N ALA A 86 -43.41 19.46 34.24
CA ALA A 86 -43.60 18.86 32.94
C ALA A 86 -42.89 19.66 31.85
N LEU A 87 -43.05 20.98 31.84
CA LEU A 87 -42.38 21.88 30.91
C LEU A 87 -40.84 21.88 31.15
N ALA A 88 -40.39 21.80 32.37
CA ALA A 88 -38.98 21.71 32.71
C ALA A 88 -38.32 20.48 32.08
N VAL A 89 -38.93 19.28 32.20
CA VAL A 89 -38.44 18.04 31.63
C VAL A 89 -38.39 18.15 30.08
N ASP A 90 -39.45 18.67 29.46
CA ASP A 90 -39.52 18.81 28.01
C ASP A 90 -38.42 19.75 27.46
N ILE A 91 -38.19 20.88 28.14
CA ILE A 91 -37.15 21.85 27.78
C ILE A 91 -35.74 21.28 27.94
N LEU A 92 -35.48 20.55 29.02
CA LEU A 92 -34.17 19.88 29.23
C LEU A 92 -33.92 18.81 28.18
N ASN A 93 -34.95 18.03 27.81
CA ASN A 93 -34.87 17.05 26.72
C ASN A 93 -34.59 17.68 25.34
N LYS A 94 -34.96 18.92 25.14
CA LYS A 94 -34.67 19.72 23.93
C LYS A 94 -33.21 20.27 23.94
N GLY A 95 -32.44 20.01 24.96
CA GLY A 95 -31.03 20.41 25.01
C GLY A 95 -30.77 21.78 25.65
N VAL A 96 -31.70 22.33 26.39
CA VAL A 96 -31.47 23.46 27.31
C VAL A 96 -30.66 22.93 28.52
N GLN A 97 -29.69 23.71 28.99
CA GLN A 97 -28.74 23.26 29.99
C GLN A 97 -29.29 23.33 31.42
N ASP A 98 -30.22 24.29 31.70
CA ASP A 98 -30.82 24.42 33.03
C ASP A 98 -32.19 25.16 32.92
N TYR A 99 -33.05 24.93 33.93
CA TYR A 99 -34.35 25.55 34.07
C TYR A 99 -34.47 26.16 35.49
N LEU A 100 -34.76 27.44 35.61
CA LEU A 100 -34.86 28.17 36.84
C LEU A 100 -36.20 28.90 36.97
N VAL A 101 -36.71 28.99 38.21
CA VAL A 101 -37.88 29.82 38.52
C VAL A 101 -37.42 31.20 38.98
N LYS A 102 -37.91 32.27 38.38
CA LYS A 102 -37.42 33.66 38.52
C LYS A 102 -37.54 34.00 39.97
N TRP A 103 -37.95 34.01 40.85
CA TRP A 103 -38.05 34.61 42.16
C TRP A 103 -37.64 33.69 43.31
N GLU A 104 -37.42 32.42 43.04
CA GLU A 104 -37.04 31.43 44.08
C GLU A 104 -35.56 31.48 44.42
N ASP A 105 -34.74 32.14 43.61
CA ASP A 105 -33.29 32.04 43.71
C ASP A 105 -32.59 33.34 44.14
N GLN A 106 -31.72 33.20 45.13
CA GLN A 106 -30.80 34.26 45.50
C GLN A 106 -29.65 34.28 44.47
N GLY A 107 -29.30 35.45 43.91
CA GLY A 107 -28.36 35.64 42.77
C GLY A 107 -27.10 34.82 42.67
N ARG A 108 -26.68 34.15 43.77
CA ARG A 108 -25.56 33.20 43.74
C ARG A 108 -25.89 31.92 42.94
N THR A 109 -27.12 31.45 43.00
CA THR A 109 -27.57 30.25 42.32
C THR A 109 -27.70 30.50 40.82
N LEU A 110 -28.26 31.64 40.40
CA LEU A 110 -28.38 32.04 38.99
C LEU A 110 -27.01 32.06 38.28
N LEU A 111 -26.02 32.77 38.85
CA LEU A 111 -24.68 32.86 38.25
C LEU A 111 -23.99 31.51 38.20
N ARG A 112 -24.20 30.67 39.24
CA ARG A 112 -23.66 29.31 39.30
C ARG A 112 -24.29 28.42 38.24
N SER A 113 -25.61 28.47 38.05
CA SER A 113 -26.32 27.71 36.99
C SER A 113 -25.84 28.11 35.59
N VAL A 114 -25.68 29.43 35.36
CA VAL A 114 -25.13 29.90 34.07
C VAL A 114 -23.72 29.35 33.81
N ARG A 115 -22.84 29.43 34.78
CA ARG A 115 -21.47 28.88 34.65
C ARG A 115 -21.50 27.38 34.34
N TYR A 116 -22.31 26.62 35.09
CA TYR A 116 -22.46 25.19 34.83
C TYR A 116 -23.09 24.89 33.45
N ALA A 117 -24.05 25.70 33.01
CA ALA A 117 -24.66 25.59 31.70
C ALA A 117 -23.61 25.77 30.59
N VAL A 118 -22.77 26.81 30.70
CA VAL A 118 -21.68 27.08 29.75
C VAL A 118 -20.70 25.91 29.71
N GLU A 119 -20.24 25.41 30.87
CA GLU A 119 -19.30 24.28 30.92
C GLU A 119 -19.90 22.99 30.38
N ARG A 120 -21.16 22.68 30.68
CA ARG A 120 -21.88 21.52 30.10
C ARG A 120 -21.97 21.63 28.57
N LYS A 121 -22.35 22.80 28.05
CA LYS A 121 -22.46 23.02 26.61
C LYS A 121 -21.13 22.89 25.93
N ARG A 122 -20.07 23.48 26.49
CA ARG A 122 -18.70 23.38 25.99
C ARG A 122 -18.23 21.93 25.95
N SER A 123 -18.43 21.18 27.05
CA SER A 123 -18.07 19.76 27.12
C SER A 123 -18.87 18.93 26.11
N ALA A 124 -20.17 19.17 25.96
CA ALA A 124 -21.00 18.47 24.98
C ALA A 124 -20.55 18.75 23.53
N LEU A 125 -20.18 19.99 23.21
CA LEU A 125 -19.64 20.37 21.91
C LEU A 125 -18.27 19.73 21.66
N GLN A 126 -17.38 19.72 22.65
CA GLN A 126 -16.09 19.05 22.57
C GLN A 126 -16.24 17.54 22.36
N LEU A 127 -17.12 16.89 23.12
CA LEU A 127 -17.41 15.46 22.94
C LEU A 127 -17.96 15.18 21.53
N SER A 128 -18.86 16.04 21.03
CA SER A 128 -19.39 15.92 19.67
C SER A 128 -18.31 16.11 18.60
N GLN A 129 -17.40 17.05 18.80
CA GLN A 129 -16.25 17.24 17.90
C GLN A 129 -15.31 16.04 17.92
N LEU A 130 -14.92 15.55 19.09
CA LEU A 130 -14.09 14.35 19.23
C LEU A 130 -14.74 13.09 18.66
N ALA A 131 -16.08 13.01 18.72
CA ALA A 131 -16.83 11.91 18.15
C ALA A 131 -16.88 11.91 16.61
N GLN A 132 -16.66 13.06 15.98
CA GLN A 132 -16.85 13.23 14.52
C GLN A 132 -15.58 13.63 13.76
N PHE A 133 -14.58 14.20 14.41
CA PHE A 133 -13.37 14.71 13.76
C PHE A 133 -12.09 14.06 14.31
N ASP A 134 -11.09 13.97 13.45
CA ASP A 134 -9.74 13.53 13.83
C ASP A 134 -9.01 14.70 14.53
N PRO A 135 -8.49 14.51 15.75
CA PRO A 135 -7.91 15.62 16.52
C PRO A 135 -6.56 16.12 15.97
N LEU A 136 -5.88 15.35 15.13
CA LEU A 136 -4.60 15.74 14.53
C LEU A 136 -4.78 16.60 13.28
N THR A 137 -5.68 16.20 12.40
CA THR A 137 -5.87 16.82 11.07
C THR A 137 -7.11 17.69 10.97
N GLU A 138 -7.98 17.67 11.99
CA GLU A 138 -9.28 18.34 12.01
C GLU A 138 -10.28 17.91 10.92
N LEU A 139 -9.92 16.89 10.14
CA LEU A 139 -10.79 16.27 9.16
C LEU A 139 -11.85 15.39 9.83
N GLY A 140 -12.90 15.01 9.08
CA GLY A 140 -13.81 13.98 9.56
C GLY A 140 -13.07 12.70 9.97
N ASN A 141 -13.53 12.05 11.04
CA ASN A 141 -13.00 10.75 11.42
C ASN A 141 -13.74 9.62 10.70
N ARG A 142 -13.35 8.36 10.95
CA ARG A 142 -13.95 7.17 10.34
C ARG A 142 -15.48 7.12 10.51
N GLN A 143 -15.99 7.46 11.71
CA GLN A 143 -17.43 7.42 12.00
C GLN A 143 -18.18 8.49 11.20
N TYR A 144 -17.69 9.71 11.22
CA TYR A 144 -18.26 10.80 10.41
C TYR A 144 -18.30 10.44 8.93
N PHE A 145 -17.21 9.90 8.39
CA PHE A 145 -17.15 9.49 6.99
C PHE A 145 -18.17 8.43 6.64
N GLN A 146 -18.34 7.41 7.48
CA GLN A 146 -19.35 6.37 7.27
C GLN A 146 -20.77 6.92 7.26
N ASP A 147 -21.07 7.82 8.20
CA ASP A 147 -22.38 8.48 8.27
C ASP A 147 -22.65 9.33 7.01
N GLN A 148 -21.65 10.06 6.54
CA GLN A 148 -21.77 10.87 5.31
C GLN A 148 -21.90 9.99 4.06
N LEU A 149 -21.15 8.90 3.96
CA LEU A 149 -21.25 7.94 2.87
C LEU A 149 -22.66 7.34 2.77
N GLN A 150 -23.26 6.96 3.92
CA GLN A 150 -24.64 6.48 3.96
C GLN A 150 -25.64 7.55 3.47
N ARG A 151 -25.45 8.81 3.88
CA ARG A 151 -26.32 9.92 3.45
C ARG A 151 -26.17 10.22 1.96
N ALA A 152 -24.94 10.27 1.45
CA ALA A 152 -24.64 10.52 0.04
C ALA A 152 -25.20 9.42 -0.86
N THR A 153 -25.01 8.14 -0.50
CA THR A 153 -25.54 7.00 -1.26
C THR A 153 -27.07 6.95 -1.23
N ALA A 154 -27.70 7.30 -0.09
CA ALA A 154 -29.15 7.40 0.00
C ALA A 154 -29.71 8.56 -0.85
N ARG A 155 -28.98 9.67 -0.97
CA ARG A 155 -29.31 10.82 -1.83
C ARG A 155 -29.15 10.44 -3.30
N ALA A 156 -27.99 9.88 -3.65
CA ALA A 156 -27.70 9.41 -5.01
C ALA A 156 -28.71 8.39 -5.52
N ARG A 157 -29.18 7.48 -4.65
CA ARG A 157 -30.22 6.50 -4.98
C ARG A 157 -31.56 7.15 -5.35
N ARG A 158 -31.94 8.27 -4.70
CA ARG A 158 -33.19 8.98 -4.99
C ARG A 158 -33.10 9.81 -6.27
N GLU A 159 -31.91 10.37 -6.53
CA GLU A 159 -31.66 11.29 -7.64
C GLU A 159 -31.17 10.58 -8.90
N GLY A 160 -30.82 9.28 -8.83
CA GLY A 160 -30.22 8.55 -9.93
C GLY A 160 -28.80 9.01 -10.23
N SER A 161 -28.14 9.68 -9.27
CA SER A 161 -26.79 10.21 -9.41
C SER A 161 -25.72 9.20 -8.99
N ARG A 162 -24.43 9.54 -9.16
CA ARG A 162 -23.29 8.71 -8.80
C ARG A 162 -22.49 9.38 -7.68
N VAL A 163 -21.83 8.54 -6.88
CA VAL A 163 -20.88 8.97 -5.86
C VAL A 163 -19.55 8.27 -6.13
N ALA A 164 -18.46 9.03 -6.15
CA ALA A 164 -17.11 8.49 -6.22
C ALA A 164 -16.49 8.52 -4.82
N LEU A 165 -15.88 7.40 -4.45
CA LEU A 165 -15.14 7.23 -3.21
C LEU A 165 -13.67 7.00 -3.56
N PHE A 166 -12.80 7.82 -2.99
CA PHE A 166 -11.34 7.70 -3.09
C PHE A 166 -10.81 7.26 -1.72
N PHE A 167 -10.01 6.23 -1.70
CA PHE A 167 -9.29 5.76 -0.51
C PHE A 167 -7.80 5.94 -0.77
N LEU A 168 -7.12 6.68 0.09
CA LEU A 168 -5.74 7.09 -0.08
C LEU A 168 -4.90 6.59 1.10
N ASP A 169 -3.65 6.22 0.81
CA ASP A 169 -2.65 5.84 1.82
C ASP A 169 -1.31 6.48 1.44
N ILE A 170 -0.62 7.06 2.43
CA ILE A 170 0.67 7.71 2.22
C ILE A 170 1.76 6.66 2.14
N ASP A 171 2.36 6.52 0.97
CA ASP A 171 3.39 5.53 0.71
C ASP A 171 4.60 5.72 1.64
N GLN A 172 5.05 4.61 2.24
CA GLN A 172 6.22 4.57 3.10
C GLN A 172 6.18 5.51 4.34
N PHE A 173 5.00 5.93 4.80
CA PHE A 173 4.83 6.80 5.98
C PHE A 173 5.57 6.28 7.21
N LYS A 174 5.59 4.96 7.42
CA LYS A 174 6.33 4.33 8.52
C LYS A 174 7.83 4.67 8.47
N MET A 175 8.43 4.75 7.29
CA MET A 175 9.86 5.10 7.13
C MET A 175 10.13 6.54 7.59
N VAL A 176 9.19 7.47 7.36
CA VAL A 176 9.28 8.85 7.87
C VAL A 176 9.29 8.85 9.40
N ASN A 177 8.34 8.11 10.02
CA ASN A 177 8.30 7.97 11.48
C ASN A 177 9.58 7.33 12.05
N ASP A 178 10.08 6.28 11.41
CA ASP A 178 11.27 5.56 11.86
C ASP A 178 12.54 6.40 11.72
N THR A 179 12.59 7.33 10.75
CA THR A 179 13.77 8.16 10.44
C THR A 179 13.77 9.51 11.16
N LEU A 180 12.61 10.21 11.20
CA LEU A 180 12.49 11.58 11.71
C LEU A 180 11.68 11.68 13.00
N GLY A 181 11.11 10.56 13.46
CA GLY A 181 10.29 10.49 14.67
C GLY A 181 8.80 10.78 14.44
N HIS A 182 7.97 10.37 15.39
CA HIS A 182 6.50 10.48 15.29
C HIS A 182 5.99 11.93 15.17
N GLN A 183 6.70 12.90 15.76
CA GLN A 183 6.31 14.30 15.70
C GLN A 183 6.41 14.85 14.26
N ALA A 184 7.46 14.47 13.53
CA ALA A 184 7.59 14.80 12.11
C ALA A 184 6.52 14.10 11.24
N GLY A 185 6.15 12.86 11.58
CA GLY A 185 5.04 12.17 10.94
C GLY A 185 3.70 12.84 11.18
N ASP A 186 3.44 13.34 12.39
CA ASP A 186 2.22 14.09 12.71
C ASP A 186 2.14 15.40 11.90
N GLN A 187 3.24 16.15 11.79
CA GLN A 187 3.31 17.35 10.95
C GLN A 187 3.08 17.03 9.48
N LEU A 188 3.68 15.95 8.97
CA LEU A 188 3.45 15.49 7.61
C LEU A 188 1.97 15.20 7.35
N LEU A 189 1.28 14.50 8.26
CA LEU A 189 -0.16 14.21 8.13
C LEU A 189 -1.02 15.48 8.12
N GLN A 190 -0.67 16.48 8.94
CA GLN A 190 -1.36 17.78 8.93
C GLN A 190 -1.16 18.52 7.60
N GLU A 191 0.05 18.57 7.08
CA GLU A 191 0.31 19.20 5.78
C GLU A 191 -0.33 18.45 4.62
N VAL A 192 -0.34 17.11 4.64
CA VAL A 192 -1.06 16.28 3.67
C VAL A 192 -2.55 16.62 3.68
N ALA A 193 -3.16 16.68 4.87
CA ALA A 193 -4.57 17.05 5.02
C ALA A 193 -4.87 18.44 4.42
N GLN A 194 -4.02 19.42 4.68
CA GLN A 194 -4.16 20.77 4.13
C GLN A 194 -4.03 20.80 2.60
N ARG A 195 -3.04 20.09 2.03
CA ARG A 195 -2.86 20.03 0.57
C ARG A 195 -4.02 19.33 -0.12
N LEU A 196 -4.48 18.20 0.41
CA LEU A 196 -5.67 17.51 -0.12
C LEU A 196 -6.90 18.41 -0.08
N ALA A 197 -7.09 19.17 1.00
CA ALA A 197 -8.23 20.11 1.12
C ALA A 197 -8.24 21.19 0.05
N THR A 198 -7.10 21.56 -0.55
CA THR A 198 -7.06 22.53 -1.66
C THR A 198 -7.61 21.97 -2.98
N GLN A 199 -7.67 20.64 -3.12
CA GLN A 199 -8.18 19.95 -4.31
C GLN A 199 -9.64 19.51 -4.19
N VAL A 200 -10.22 19.62 -3.00
CA VAL A 200 -11.56 19.13 -2.66
C VAL A 200 -12.53 20.31 -2.58
N ARG A 201 -13.71 20.18 -3.18
CA ARG A 201 -14.73 21.26 -3.19
C ARG A 201 -15.44 21.34 -1.84
N ALA A 202 -16.01 22.49 -1.51
CA ALA A 202 -16.74 22.70 -0.25
C ALA A 202 -17.91 21.73 -0.01
N GLY A 203 -18.43 21.07 -1.04
CA GLY A 203 -19.50 20.07 -0.94
C GLY A 203 -19.01 18.62 -0.81
N ASP A 204 -17.74 18.38 -1.07
CA ASP A 204 -17.14 17.04 -0.95
C ASP A 204 -16.74 16.79 0.51
N ILE A 205 -16.61 15.52 0.87
CA ILE A 205 -16.30 15.12 2.24
C ILE A 205 -14.93 14.48 2.26
N MET A 206 -14.09 14.98 3.16
CA MET A 206 -12.76 14.44 3.40
C MET A 206 -12.62 13.98 4.86
N ALA A 207 -11.97 12.84 5.05
CA ALA A 207 -11.75 12.25 6.37
C ALA A 207 -10.39 11.56 6.46
N ARG A 208 -9.86 11.49 7.69
CA ARG A 208 -8.77 10.59 8.05
C ARG A 208 -9.32 9.38 8.78
N LEU A 209 -9.08 8.19 8.23
CA LEU A 209 -9.67 6.96 8.75
C LEU A 209 -8.83 6.30 9.85
N GLY A 210 -7.55 6.68 9.95
CA GLY A 210 -6.58 6.24 10.95
C GLY A 210 -5.19 6.08 10.35
N GLY A 211 -4.13 6.22 11.15
CA GLY A 211 -2.76 6.11 10.64
C GLY A 211 -2.47 7.09 9.50
N ASP A 212 -2.08 6.57 8.36
CA ASP A 212 -1.77 7.25 7.09
C ASP A 212 -2.90 7.17 6.05
N GLU A 213 -4.10 6.67 6.46
CA GLU A 213 -5.25 6.48 5.58
C GLU A 213 -6.17 7.71 5.54
N PHE A 214 -6.46 8.19 4.34
CA PHE A 214 -7.43 9.25 4.06
C PHE A 214 -8.54 8.74 3.14
N ALA A 215 -9.71 9.35 3.24
CA ALA A 215 -10.82 9.05 2.34
C ALA A 215 -11.48 10.34 1.86
N ILE A 216 -11.88 10.36 0.59
CA ILE A 216 -12.60 11.48 -0.03
C ILE A 216 -13.86 10.93 -0.68
N LEU A 217 -14.98 11.60 -0.43
CA LEU A 217 -16.28 11.27 -1.00
C LEU A 217 -16.76 12.45 -1.85
N MET A 218 -16.99 12.19 -3.12
CA MET A 218 -17.40 13.20 -4.08
C MET A 218 -18.74 12.84 -4.71
N GLU A 219 -19.69 13.77 -4.65
CA GLU A 219 -20.99 13.65 -5.32
C GLU A 219 -20.94 14.32 -6.70
N GLY A 220 -21.71 13.79 -7.65
CA GLY A 220 -21.83 14.38 -8.99
C GLY A 220 -20.61 14.18 -9.90
N VAL A 221 -19.73 13.22 -9.60
CA VAL A 221 -18.66 12.80 -10.52
C VAL A 221 -19.29 12.01 -11.66
N SER A 222 -19.22 12.57 -12.87
CA SER A 222 -20.00 12.07 -14.01
C SER A 222 -19.37 10.88 -14.70
N SER A 223 -18.05 10.75 -14.65
CA SER A 223 -17.33 9.68 -15.38
C SER A 223 -16.08 9.18 -14.64
N ALA A 224 -15.61 7.98 -15.04
CA ALA A 224 -14.32 7.47 -14.59
C ALA A 224 -13.14 8.36 -15.04
N VAL A 225 -13.30 9.06 -16.17
CA VAL A 225 -12.27 9.99 -16.66
C VAL A 225 -12.14 11.19 -15.72
N ASP A 226 -13.28 11.75 -15.26
CA ASP A 226 -13.27 12.87 -14.31
C ASP A 226 -12.65 12.46 -12.98
N ALA A 227 -13.02 11.27 -12.47
CA ALA A 227 -12.42 10.72 -11.26
C ALA A 227 -10.91 10.45 -11.42
N GLY A 228 -10.48 9.97 -12.59
CA GLY A 228 -9.08 9.77 -12.91
C GLY A 228 -8.29 11.08 -12.92
N ASN A 229 -8.85 12.14 -13.50
CA ASN A 229 -8.23 13.47 -13.50
C ASN A 229 -8.08 14.03 -12.08
N ILE A 230 -9.10 13.86 -11.24
CA ILE A 230 -9.05 14.26 -9.84
C ILE A 230 -7.99 13.46 -9.09
N ALA A 231 -7.95 12.13 -9.28
CA ALA A 231 -6.93 11.28 -8.67
C ALA A 231 -5.51 11.71 -9.06
N GLN A 232 -5.29 12.07 -10.35
CA GLN A 232 -3.99 12.58 -10.79
C GLN A 232 -3.62 13.89 -10.10
N GLN A 233 -4.56 14.82 -9.95
CA GLN A 233 -4.33 16.07 -9.23
C GLN A 233 -3.97 15.82 -7.75
N LEU A 234 -4.62 14.83 -7.10
CA LEU A 234 -4.30 14.44 -5.73
C LEU A 234 -2.89 13.83 -5.63
N LEU A 235 -2.48 13.00 -6.59
CA LEU A 235 -1.11 12.48 -6.67
C LEU A 235 -0.08 13.61 -6.80
N ASP A 236 -0.28 14.50 -7.78
CA ASP A 236 0.65 15.59 -8.11
C ASP A 236 0.86 16.54 -6.92
N VAL A 237 -0.20 16.84 -6.16
CA VAL A 237 -0.11 17.74 -5.00
C VAL A 237 0.61 17.11 -3.80
N ILE A 238 0.54 15.77 -3.66
CA ILE A 238 1.23 15.05 -2.59
C ILE A 238 2.69 14.78 -2.95
N GLU A 239 3.02 14.55 -4.21
CA GLU A 239 4.39 14.31 -4.67
C GLU A 239 5.32 15.52 -4.45
N ALA A 240 4.77 16.72 -4.39
CA ALA A 240 5.53 17.93 -4.11
C ALA A 240 6.19 17.86 -2.71
N PRO A 241 7.49 18.22 -2.58
CA PRO A 241 8.20 18.12 -1.30
C PRO A 241 7.52 18.85 -0.14
N PHE A 242 7.58 18.27 1.06
CA PHE A 242 7.09 18.82 2.32
C PHE A 242 8.24 19.39 3.14
N GLY A 243 8.04 20.56 3.75
CA GLY A 243 9.02 21.20 4.64
C GLY A 243 8.77 20.83 6.11
N ILE A 244 9.33 19.73 6.60
CA ILE A 244 9.12 19.20 7.96
C ILE A 244 10.37 19.44 8.81
N ASP A 245 10.28 20.22 9.89
CA ASP A 245 11.39 20.52 10.82
C ASP A 245 12.71 20.90 10.11
N GLY A 246 12.62 21.66 9.02
CA GLY A 246 13.79 22.10 8.24
C GLY A 246 14.35 21.08 7.25
N HIS A 247 13.74 19.89 7.16
CA HIS A 247 14.04 18.85 6.19
C HIS A 247 13.06 18.89 5.03
N GLN A 248 13.54 18.58 3.82
CA GLN A 248 12.67 18.32 2.67
C GLN A 248 12.30 16.84 2.66
N VAL A 249 11.03 16.54 2.92
CA VAL A 249 10.49 15.17 2.91
C VAL A 249 9.66 15.00 1.64
N GLN A 250 9.96 13.99 0.86
CA GLN A 250 9.15 13.63 -0.31
C GLN A 250 8.45 12.31 -0.06
N VAL A 251 7.14 12.30 -0.19
CA VAL A 251 6.28 11.11 -0.09
C VAL A 251 5.35 11.07 -1.29
N THR A 252 4.83 9.90 -1.57
CA THR A 252 3.80 9.68 -2.59
C THR A 252 2.55 9.11 -1.95
N THR A 253 1.50 8.93 -2.71
CA THR A 253 0.27 8.28 -2.23
C THR A 253 -0.24 7.26 -3.22
N SER A 254 -0.87 6.22 -2.73
CA SER A 254 -1.58 5.23 -3.53
C SER A 254 -3.08 5.40 -3.34
N ILE A 255 -3.85 5.43 -4.44
CA ILE A 255 -5.27 5.77 -4.42
C ILE A 255 -6.12 4.64 -5.02
N GLY A 256 -7.13 4.19 -4.27
CA GLY A 256 -8.18 3.29 -4.76
C GLY A 256 -9.50 4.03 -4.98
N ILE A 257 -10.16 3.77 -6.10
CA ILE A 257 -11.39 4.47 -6.50
C ILE A 257 -12.51 3.46 -6.74
N THR A 258 -13.68 3.76 -6.18
CA THR A 258 -14.91 2.97 -6.41
C THR A 258 -16.12 3.89 -6.62
N PHE A 259 -17.14 3.39 -7.30
CA PHE A 259 -18.33 4.14 -7.62
C PHE A 259 -19.59 3.49 -7.05
N TYR A 260 -20.43 4.31 -6.42
CA TYR A 260 -21.82 3.97 -6.15
C TYR A 260 -22.72 4.43 -7.33
N PRO A 261 -23.67 3.64 -7.82
CA PRO A 261 -23.98 2.25 -7.46
C PRO A 261 -23.22 1.20 -8.31
N ALA A 262 -22.32 1.65 -9.22
CA ALA A 262 -21.73 0.78 -10.25
C ALA A 262 -20.96 -0.42 -9.67
N ASP A 263 -20.14 -0.17 -8.65
CA ASP A 263 -19.29 -1.22 -8.07
C ASP A 263 -19.95 -1.94 -6.89
N ASN A 264 -20.82 -1.27 -6.14
CA ASN A 264 -21.66 -1.87 -5.11
C ASN A 264 -22.77 -0.92 -4.61
N ASN A 265 -23.83 -1.51 -4.03
CA ASN A 265 -24.94 -0.79 -3.39
C ASN A 265 -24.79 -0.72 -1.85
N ASP A 266 -23.86 -1.48 -1.26
CA ASP A 266 -23.57 -1.52 0.17
C ASP A 266 -22.37 -0.63 0.47
N THR A 267 -22.55 0.31 1.39
CA THR A 267 -21.51 1.29 1.78
C THR A 267 -20.29 0.65 2.43
N VAL A 268 -20.45 -0.43 3.19
CA VAL A 268 -19.34 -1.18 3.80
C VAL A 268 -18.49 -1.85 2.72
N ARG A 269 -19.17 -2.43 1.72
CA ARG A 269 -18.47 -3.06 0.58
C ARG A 269 -17.80 -2.02 -0.33
N LEU A 270 -18.40 -0.85 -0.52
CA LEU A 270 -17.75 0.24 -1.27
C LEU A 270 -16.43 0.67 -0.64
N LEU A 271 -16.38 0.86 0.67
CA LEU A 271 -15.13 1.16 1.39
C LEU A 271 -14.10 0.06 1.20
N LYS A 272 -14.50 -1.21 1.38
CA LYS A 272 -13.61 -2.35 1.16
C LYS A 272 -13.12 -2.45 -0.28
N ASN A 273 -13.96 -2.15 -1.26
CA ASN A 273 -13.59 -2.17 -2.67
C ASN A 273 -12.56 -1.07 -3.00
N ALA A 274 -12.72 0.12 -2.43
CA ALA A 274 -11.75 1.21 -2.59
C ALA A 274 -10.40 0.86 -1.94
N ASP A 275 -10.39 0.25 -0.75
CA ASP A 275 -9.19 -0.26 -0.08
C ASP A 275 -8.47 -1.32 -0.92
N ILE A 276 -9.20 -2.29 -1.49
CA ILE A 276 -8.64 -3.30 -2.40
C ILE A 276 -7.99 -2.63 -3.62
N ALA A 277 -8.63 -1.63 -4.22
CA ALA A 277 -8.08 -0.92 -5.37
C ALA A 277 -6.82 -0.13 -4.98
N MET A 278 -6.79 0.50 -3.81
CA MET A 278 -5.63 1.20 -3.26
C MET A 278 -4.45 0.24 -3.02
N TYR A 279 -4.73 -0.94 -2.46
CA TYR A 279 -3.70 -1.97 -2.29
C TYR A 279 -3.10 -2.40 -3.64
N GLN A 280 -3.92 -2.58 -4.67
CA GLN A 280 -3.46 -2.86 -6.04
C GLN A 280 -2.64 -1.69 -6.65
N ALA A 281 -2.94 -0.45 -6.28
CA ALA A 281 -2.11 0.69 -6.65
C ALA A 281 -0.71 0.59 -6.01
N LYS A 282 -0.62 0.22 -4.73
CA LYS A 282 0.65 -0.04 -4.04
C LYS A 282 1.47 -1.14 -4.71
N ASP A 283 0.83 -2.25 -5.06
CA ASP A 283 1.50 -3.39 -5.71
C ASP A 283 1.95 -3.07 -7.13
N SER A 284 1.27 -2.16 -7.83
CA SER A 284 1.60 -1.73 -9.18
C SER A 284 2.71 -0.65 -9.25
N GLY A 285 3.48 -0.45 -8.17
CA GLY A 285 4.62 0.47 -8.15
C GLY A 285 4.42 1.73 -7.31
N ARG A 286 3.31 1.88 -6.59
CA ARG A 286 2.95 3.07 -5.79
C ARG A 286 2.81 4.35 -6.64
N ASN A 287 2.57 5.50 -6.01
CA ASN A 287 2.38 6.79 -6.70
C ASN A 287 1.45 6.71 -7.90
N ASN A 288 0.33 6.04 -7.74
CA ASN A 288 -0.67 5.87 -8.80
C ASN A 288 -2.07 5.63 -8.22
N PHE A 289 -3.06 5.57 -9.10
CA PHE A 289 -4.42 5.22 -8.71
C PHE A 289 -4.95 4.01 -9.48
N LYS A 290 -5.90 3.28 -8.89
CA LYS A 290 -6.63 2.18 -9.52
C LYS A 290 -8.13 2.31 -9.28
N PHE A 291 -8.91 2.01 -10.32
CA PHE A 291 -10.35 1.80 -10.16
C PHE A 291 -10.60 0.37 -9.72
N PHE A 292 -11.55 0.18 -8.80
CA PHE A 292 -11.95 -1.15 -8.37
C PHE A 292 -12.49 -1.97 -9.56
N THR A 293 -12.12 -3.25 -9.59
CA THR A 293 -12.72 -4.25 -10.46
C THR A 293 -12.97 -5.52 -9.65
N GLU A 294 -14.02 -6.27 -9.99
CA GLU A 294 -14.35 -7.53 -9.29
C GLU A 294 -13.21 -8.55 -9.37
N ARG A 295 -12.41 -8.48 -10.42
CA ARG A 295 -11.19 -9.26 -10.60
C ARG A 295 -10.14 -8.99 -9.52
N MET A 296 -9.97 -7.74 -9.09
CA MET A 296 -9.02 -7.37 -8.01
C MET A 296 -9.37 -8.04 -6.68
N HIS A 297 -10.66 -8.16 -6.37
CA HIS A 297 -11.09 -8.88 -5.17
C HIS A 297 -10.68 -10.35 -5.23
N THR A 298 -10.88 -10.99 -6.38
CA THR A 298 -10.49 -12.39 -6.59
C THR A 298 -8.97 -12.57 -6.47
N GLU A 299 -8.20 -11.67 -7.09
CA GLU A 299 -6.73 -11.67 -7.03
C GLU A 299 -6.20 -11.49 -5.59
N LEU A 300 -6.81 -10.62 -4.80
CA LEU A 300 -6.43 -10.43 -3.40
C LEU A 300 -6.70 -11.67 -2.54
N VAL A 301 -7.86 -12.30 -2.72
CA VAL A 301 -8.19 -13.56 -2.02
C VAL A 301 -7.19 -14.65 -2.42
N GLU A 302 -6.94 -14.81 -3.72
CA GLU A 302 -5.95 -15.76 -4.22
C GLU A 302 -4.54 -15.51 -3.67
N TYR A 303 -4.13 -14.24 -3.54
CA TYR A 303 -2.85 -13.85 -2.97
C TYR A 303 -2.70 -14.31 -1.53
N HIS A 304 -3.68 -14.04 -0.68
CA HIS A 304 -3.65 -14.45 0.74
C HIS A 304 -3.68 -15.98 0.90
N GLU A 305 -4.50 -16.66 0.11
CA GLU A 305 -4.52 -18.12 0.11
C GLU A 305 -3.17 -18.69 -0.35
N LEU A 306 -2.57 -18.13 -1.41
CA LEU A 306 -1.29 -18.57 -1.93
C LEU A 306 -0.16 -18.36 -0.91
N GLN A 307 -0.17 -17.23 -0.20
CA GLN A 307 0.77 -16.95 0.89
C GLN A 307 0.69 -18.01 2.00
N HIS A 308 -0.52 -18.40 2.39
CA HIS A 308 -0.73 -19.45 3.38
C HIS A 308 -0.26 -20.82 2.86
N ASP A 309 -0.62 -21.17 1.62
CA ASP A 309 -0.26 -22.44 1.00
C ASP A 309 1.28 -22.56 0.80
N ILE A 310 2.01 -21.46 0.50
CA ILE A 310 3.49 -21.43 0.44
C ILE A 310 4.09 -21.77 1.80
N ALA A 311 3.61 -21.16 2.87
CA ALA A 311 4.09 -21.43 4.23
C ALA A 311 3.86 -22.88 4.65
N GLU A 312 2.76 -23.48 4.21
CA GLU A 312 2.45 -24.90 4.43
C GLU A 312 3.36 -25.81 3.59
N ALA A 313 3.55 -25.48 2.31
CA ALA A 313 4.40 -26.25 1.39
C ALA A 313 5.88 -26.30 1.83
N LEU A 314 6.40 -25.21 2.40
CA LEU A 314 7.75 -25.18 3.00
C LEU A 314 7.91 -26.17 4.14
N ARG A 315 6.85 -26.41 4.94
CA ARG A 315 6.87 -27.38 6.05
C ARG A 315 6.66 -28.81 5.58
N GLN A 316 5.88 -29.04 4.50
CA GLN A 316 5.45 -30.34 4.03
C GLN A 316 6.24 -30.85 2.81
N GLN A 317 7.31 -30.16 2.41
CA GLN A 317 8.13 -30.50 1.24
C GLN A 317 7.32 -30.54 -0.08
N GLY A 318 6.39 -29.58 -0.29
CA GLY A 318 5.59 -29.49 -1.50
C GLY A 318 6.35 -28.93 -2.72
N PHE A 319 7.60 -28.49 -2.53
CA PHE A 319 8.45 -27.98 -3.59
C PHE A 319 9.40 -29.06 -4.13
N HIS A 320 9.74 -28.96 -5.41
CA HIS A 320 10.75 -29.80 -6.03
C HIS A 320 11.58 -29.03 -7.05
N LEU A 321 12.73 -29.57 -7.43
CA LEU A 321 13.60 -28.97 -8.43
C LEU A 321 13.53 -29.72 -9.75
N VAL A 322 13.53 -28.97 -10.83
CA VAL A 322 13.83 -29.46 -12.17
C VAL A 322 15.06 -28.72 -12.71
N PHE A 323 15.74 -29.31 -13.66
CA PHE A 323 17.02 -28.82 -14.17
C PHE A 323 16.94 -28.59 -15.67
N GLN A 324 17.43 -27.45 -16.13
CA GLN A 324 17.53 -27.16 -17.55
C GLN A 324 18.98 -27.13 -17.99
N PRO A 325 19.35 -27.83 -19.11
CA PRO A 325 20.74 -27.93 -19.55
C PRO A 325 21.23 -26.62 -20.19
N LYS A 326 22.44 -26.21 -19.78
CA LYS A 326 23.28 -25.21 -20.45
C LYS A 326 24.28 -25.94 -21.33
N VAL A 327 24.30 -25.67 -22.62
CA VAL A 327 25.07 -26.42 -23.62
C VAL A 327 26.10 -25.53 -24.29
N ASN A 328 27.31 -26.02 -24.44
CA ASN A 328 28.32 -25.37 -25.28
C ASN A 328 27.98 -25.59 -26.75
N LEU A 329 27.77 -24.52 -27.47
CA LEU A 329 27.29 -24.54 -28.87
C LEU A 329 28.30 -25.11 -29.87
N THR A 330 29.60 -25.00 -29.56
CA THR A 330 30.67 -25.50 -30.40
C THR A 330 30.86 -26.98 -30.22
N THR A 331 30.97 -27.47 -28.98
CA THR A 331 31.23 -28.86 -28.65
C THR A 331 29.97 -29.71 -28.54
N ARG A 332 28.81 -29.05 -28.40
CA ARG A 332 27.52 -29.69 -28.10
C ARG A 332 27.49 -30.46 -26.77
N ARG A 333 28.40 -30.18 -25.87
CA ARG A 333 28.48 -30.81 -24.56
C ARG A 333 27.75 -30.02 -23.50
N LEU A 334 27.24 -30.73 -22.49
CA LEU A 334 26.68 -30.14 -21.30
C LEU A 334 27.74 -29.31 -20.56
N GLN A 335 27.49 -28.02 -20.34
CA GLN A 335 28.40 -27.10 -19.67
C GLN A 335 27.96 -26.82 -18.24
N GLY A 336 26.66 -26.88 -17.95
CA GLY A 336 26.04 -26.62 -16.66
C GLY A 336 24.56 -26.94 -16.66
N LEU A 337 23.94 -26.71 -15.55
CA LEU A 337 22.50 -26.88 -15.35
C LEU A 337 21.94 -25.65 -14.63
N GLU A 338 20.72 -25.25 -14.93
CA GLU A 338 19.98 -24.30 -14.09
C GLU A 338 18.93 -25.04 -13.27
N ALA A 339 18.95 -24.85 -11.94
CA ALA A 339 17.96 -25.40 -11.02
C ALA A 339 16.73 -24.48 -10.97
N LEU A 340 15.60 -25.00 -11.41
CA LEU A 340 14.35 -24.29 -11.51
C LEU A 340 13.34 -24.85 -10.50
N LEU A 341 12.85 -23.98 -9.64
CA LEU A 341 11.88 -24.33 -8.61
C LEU A 341 10.52 -24.64 -9.23
N ARG A 342 9.88 -25.71 -8.73
CA ARG A 342 8.49 -26.11 -9.07
C ARG A 342 7.70 -26.35 -7.80
N TRP A 343 6.42 -26.11 -7.87
CA TRP A 343 5.53 -26.31 -6.76
C TRP A 343 4.26 -27.06 -7.19
N ASP A 344 4.06 -28.22 -6.58
CA ASP A 344 2.83 -29.01 -6.71
C ASP A 344 1.98 -28.80 -5.46
N CYS A 345 1.01 -27.89 -5.55
CA CYS A 345 0.09 -27.61 -4.46
C CYS A 345 -1.04 -28.67 -4.43
N PRO A 346 -1.30 -29.34 -3.31
CA PRO A 346 -2.34 -30.35 -3.22
C PRO A 346 -3.75 -29.84 -3.58
N LYS A 347 -4.01 -28.54 -3.33
CA LYS A 347 -5.29 -27.91 -3.61
C LYS A 347 -5.43 -27.35 -5.04
N ARG A 348 -4.29 -26.97 -5.67
CA ARG A 348 -4.26 -26.19 -6.91
C ARG A 348 -3.56 -26.92 -8.08
N GLY A 349 -2.95 -28.07 -7.81
CA GLY A 349 -2.06 -28.74 -8.76
C GLY A 349 -0.75 -27.99 -8.95
N ALA A 350 -0.15 -28.08 -10.13
CA ALA A 350 1.09 -27.39 -10.48
C ALA A 350 0.88 -25.86 -10.53
N VAL A 351 1.58 -25.12 -9.66
CA VAL A 351 1.52 -23.64 -9.59
C VAL A 351 2.74 -23.05 -10.31
N SER A 352 2.49 -22.12 -11.24
CA SER A 352 3.56 -21.46 -11.99
C SER A 352 4.49 -20.64 -11.10
N PRO A 353 5.83 -20.69 -11.28
CA PRO A 353 6.78 -19.82 -10.60
C PRO A 353 6.46 -18.33 -10.72
N ALA A 354 6.02 -17.87 -11.90
CA ALA A 354 5.61 -16.49 -12.11
C ALA A 354 4.43 -16.05 -11.21
N LYS A 355 3.64 -17.00 -10.67
CA LYS A 355 2.51 -16.70 -9.78
C LYS A 355 2.93 -16.74 -8.30
N PHE A 356 3.76 -17.69 -7.87
CA PHE A 356 4.06 -17.85 -6.45
C PHE A 356 5.34 -17.16 -5.98
N ILE A 357 6.34 -16.95 -6.85
CA ILE A 357 7.60 -16.28 -6.46
C ILE A 357 7.35 -14.85 -6.00
N PRO A 358 6.57 -13.99 -6.71
CA PRO A 358 6.27 -12.64 -6.23
C PRO A 358 5.56 -12.64 -4.86
N VAL A 359 4.66 -13.60 -4.61
CA VAL A 359 3.98 -13.75 -3.32
C VAL A 359 4.96 -14.16 -2.22
N ALA A 360 5.88 -15.09 -2.52
CA ALA A 360 6.93 -15.52 -1.58
C ALA A 360 7.89 -14.36 -1.26
N GLU A 361 8.22 -13.52 -2.23
CA GLU A 361 9.05 -12.32 -2.05
C GLU A 361 8.35 -11.29 -1.16
N ALA A 362 7.12 -10.92 -1.48
CA ALA A 362 6.35 -9.96 -0.72
C ALA A 362 6.13 -10.40 0.74
N SER A 363 5.85 -11.68 0.95
CA SER A 363 5.63 -12.27 2.28
C SER A 363 6.91 -12.61 3.07
N GLY A 364 8.09 -12.53 2.43
CA GLY A 364 9.37 -12.92 3.03
C GLY A 364 9.66 -14.43 3.03
N HIS A 365 8.73 -15.26 2.56
CA HIS A 365 8.94 -16.72 2.45
C HIS A 365 10.00 -17.10 1.40
N ILE A 366 10.36 -16.18 0.50
CA ILE A 366 11.42 -16.39 -0.49
C ILE A 366 12.79 -16.68 0.17
N VAL A 367 13.06 -16.14 1.36
CA VAL A 367 14.34 -16.36 2.06
C VAL A 367 14.49 -17.81 2.50
N PRO A 368 13.59 -18.41 3.30
CA PRO A 368 13.69 -19.82 3.64
C PRO A 368 13.58 -20.74 2.41
N LEU A 369 12.79 -20.35 1.39
CA LEU A 369 12.66 -21.10 0.15
C LEU A 369 13.96 -21.13 -0.64
N GLY A 370 14.68 -20.01 -0.76
CA GLY A 370 15.96 -19.95 -1.46
C GLY A 370 17.05 -20.78 -0.76
N TYR A 371 17.06 -20.82 0.58
CA TYR A 371 17.97 -21.73 1.30
C TYR A 371 17.59 -23.20 1.13
N TRP A 372 16.31 -23.51 1.06
CA TRP A 372 15.84 -24.85 0.73
C TRP A 372 16.33 -25.28 -0.68
N VAL A 373 16.22 -24.38 -1.68
CA VAL A 373 16.72 -24.63 -3.05
C VAL A 373 18.22 -24.92 -3.03
N LEU A 374 19.02 -24.06 -2.39
CA LEU A 374 20.47 -24.24 -2.30
C LEU A 374 20.84 -25.57 -1.62
N THR A 375 20.20 -25.89 -0.51
CA THR A 375 20.38 -27.15 0.21
C THR A 375 20.05 -28.36 -0.67
N SER A 376 18.92 -28.31 -1.38
CA SER A 376 18.48 -29.38 -2.27
C SER A 376 19.43 -29.57 -3.46
N VAL A 377 19.97 -28.49 -4.02
CA VAL A 377 20.99 -28.55 -5.09
C VAL A 377 22.27 -29.23 -4.58
N CYS A 378 22.78 -28.83 -3.41
CA CYS A 378 23.97 -29.44 -2.82
C CYS A 378 23.74 -30.93 -2.49
N GLU A 379 22.57 -31.31 -2.00
CA GLU A 379 22.21 -32.71 -1.76
C GLU A 379 22.22 -33.53 -3.06
N ILE A 380 21.67 -32.98 -4.14
CA ILE A 380 21.61 -33.62 -5.46
C ILE A 380 23.03 -33.76 -6.04
N LEU A 381 23.87 -32.73 -5.97
CA LEU A 381 25.27 -32.77 -6.40
C LEU A 381 26.04 -33.86 -5.64
N LYS A 382 25.85 -33.94 -4.31
CA LYS A 382 26.48 -34.99 -3.51
C LYS A 382 26.03 -36.40 -3.89
N ARG A 383 24.73 -36.57 -4.21
CA ARG A 383 24.16 -37.83 -4.70
C ARG A 383 24.77 -38.24 -6.04
N TRP A 384 24.94 -37.30 -6.97
CA TRP A 384 25.58 -37.55 -8.27
C TRP A 384 27.06 -37.91 -8.11
N GLU A 385 27.78 -37.23 -7.21
CA GLU A 385 29.17 -37.56 -6.88
C GLU A 385 29.29 -39.01 -6.35
N GLN A 386 28.44 -39.39 -5.40
CA GLN A 386 28.37 -40.76 -4.86
C GLN A 386 28.02 -41.81 -5.90
N ALA A 387 27.23 -41.42 -6.91
CA ALA A 387 26.93 -42.29 -8.05
C ALA A 387 28.04 -42.28 -9.14
N ALA A 388 29.17 -41.64 -8.86
CA ALA A 388 30.31 -41.48 -9.79
C ALA A 388 29.91 -40.87 -11.15
N LEU A 389 28.93 -39.96 -11.14
CA LEU A 389 28.55 -39.20 -12.32
C LEU A 389 29.47 -37.98 -12.49
N PRO A 390 29.79 -37.58 -13.74
CA PRO A 390 30.50 -36.33 -13.99
C PRO A 390 29.67 -35.14 -13.47
N LEU A 391 30.31 -34.27 -12.68
CA LEU A 391 29.65 -33.11 -12.14
C LEU A 391 29.84 -31.89 -13.06
N VAL A 392 28.79 -31.13 -13.23
CA VAL A 392 28.80 -29.82 -13.90
C VAL A 392 28.26 -28.75 -12.93
N PRO A 393 28.62 -27.48 -13.11
CA PRO A 393 28.04 -26.39 -12.30
C PRO A 393 26.53 -26.36 -12.36
N VAL A 394 25.90 -26.10 -11.23
CA VAL A 394 24.44 -25.90 -11.13
C VAL A 394 24.16 -24.49 -10.67
N SER A 395 23.41 -23.75 -11.47
CA SER A 395 22.99 -22.39 -11.14
C SER A 395 21.73 -22.37 -10.29
N VAL A 396 21.72 -21.44 -9.34
CA VAL A 396 20.63 -21.21 -8.39
C VAL A 396 20.25 -19.74 -8.41
N ASN A 397 18.98 -19.46 -8.67
CA ASN A 397 18.44 -18.11 -8.61
C ASN A 397 18.39 -17.58 -7.17
N VAL A 398 18.84 -16.33 -6.96
CA VAL A 398 18.90 -15.65 -5.66
C VAL A 398 18.01 -14.41 -5.70
N SER A 399 17.05 -14.33 -4.78
CA SER A 399 16.18 -13.15 -4.65
C SER A 399 16.88 -11.98 -3.96
N THR A 400 16.41 -10.76 -4.23
CA THR A 400 16.91 -9.53 -3.59
C THR A 400 16.85 -9.62 -2.07
N ARG A 401 15.71 -10.08 -1.52
CA ARG A 401 15.54 -10.21 -0.06
C ARG A 401 16.49 -11.23 0.58
N GLN A 402 16.83 -12.29 -0.13
CA GLN A 402 17.77 -13.30 0.35
C GLN A 402 19.20 -12.76 0.34
N PHE A 403 19.61 -12.09 -0.72
CA PHE A 403 20.92 -11.47 -0.86
C PHE A 403 21.19 -10.39 0.20
N GLN A 404 20.17 -9.62 0.56
CA GLN A 404 20.25 -8.56 1.58
C GLN A 404 20.37 -9.08 3.03
N GLN A 405 20.27 -10.40 3.26
CA GLN A 405 20.49 -10.95 4.62
C GLN A 405 21.95 -10.78 5.02
N ALA A 406 22.20 -10.18 6.19
CA ALA A 406 23.55 -9.92 6.69
C ALA A 406 24.43 -11.17 6.85
N ASP A 407 23.83 -12.35 6.91
CA ASP A 407 24.49 -13.64 7.06
C ASP A 407 24.46 -14.51 5.79
N PHE A 408 24.10 -13.93 4.63
CA PHE A 408 23.89 -14.67 3.38
C PHE A 408 25.13 -15.48 2.96
N SER A 409 26.28 -14.84 2.83
CA SER A 409 27.54 -15.52 2.44
C SER A 409 27.94 -16.64 3.42
N ARG A 410 27.73 -16.42 4.73
CA ARG A 410 28.00 -17.42 5.77
C ARG A 410 27.06 -18.62 5.66
N ARG A 411 25.79 -18.41 5.35
CA ARG A 411 24.83 -19.51 5.15
C ARG A 411 25.14 -20.31 3.90
N VAL A 412 25.52 -19.64 2.81
CA VAL A 412 26.00 -20.34 1.60
C VAL A 412 27.20 -21.22 1.92
N ALA A 413 28.19 -20.67 2.61
CA ALA A 413 29.38 -21.44 3.06
C ALA A 413 28.97 -22.64 3.92
N GLY A 414 28.08 -22.46 4.89
CA GLY A 414 27.60 -23.53 5.77
C GLY A 414 26.90 -24.66 5.03
N VAL A 415 26.12 -24.37 3.99
CA VAL A 415 25.46 -25.40 3.17
C VAL A 415 26.49 -26.17 2.33
N LEU A 416 27.46 -25.48 1.70
CA LEU A 416 28.52 -26.12 0.93
C LEU A 416 29.39 -27.04 1.81
N GLU A 417 29.74 -26.61 3.02
CA GLU A 417 30.47 -27.37 3.99
C GLU A 417 29.68 -28.60 4.48
N GLN A 418 28.40 -28.43 4.80
CA GLN A 418 27.53 -29.50 5.28
C GLN A 418 27.44 -30.68 4.30
N PHE A 419 27.42 -30.43 3.00
CA PHE A 419 27.32 -31.44 1.96
C PHE A 419 28.69 -31.79 1.34
N GLU A 420 29.77 -31.13 1.77
CA GLU A 420 31.12 -31.29 1.21
C GLU A 420 31.12 -31.06 -0.32
N VAL A 421 30.37 -30.09 -0.83
CA VAL A 421 30.29 -29.75 -2.25
C VAL A 421 31.36 -28.74 -2.61
N ALA A 422 32.10 -29.00 -3.69
CA ALA A 422 33.08 -28.05 -4.20
C ALA A 422 32.38 -26.74 -4.64
N PRO A 423 32.79 -25.57 -4.11
CA PRO A 423 32.09 -24.31 -4.36
C PRO A 423 31.91 -23.94 -5.84
N GLN A 424 32.86 -24.36 -6.70
CA GLN A 424 32.82 -24.11 -8.15
C GLN A 424 31.67 -24.84 -8.87
N LEU A 425 31.03 -25.81 -8.19
CA LEU A 425 29.88 -26.54 -8.70
C LEU A 425 28.56 -25.79 -8.44
N VAL A 426 28.60 -24.69 -7.71
CA VAL A 426 27.43 -23.82 -7.47
C VAL A 426 27.67 -22.47 -8.12
N GLU A 427 26.70 -22.05 -8.92
CA GLU A 427 26.63 -20.73 -9.53
C GLU A 427 25.42 -20.00 -8.96
N LEU A 428 25.58 -18.76 -8.48
CA LEU A 428 24.48 -17.95 -7.97
C LEU A 428 24.06 -16.94 -9.03
N GLU A 429 22.81 -17.02 -9.45
CA GLU A 429 22.22 -16.11 -10.44
C GLU A 429 21.45 -14.99 -9.77
N MET A 430 21.76 -13.75 -10.14
CA MET A 430 21.21 -12.54 -9.54
C MET A 430 20.79 -11.57 -10.64
N THR A 431 19.63 -10.95 -10.50
CA THR A 431 19.19 -9.93 -11.46
C THR A 431 20.03 -8.65 -11.35
N GLU A 432 20.14 -7.91 -12.44
CA GLU A 432 20.86 -6.63 -12.49
C GLU A 432 20.37 -5.64 -11.42
N GLY A 433 19.04 -5.51 -11.26
CA GLY A 433 18.41 -4.59 -10.29
C GLY A 433 18.76 -4.86 -8.84
N LEU A 434 19.08 -6.12 -8.47
CA LEU A 434 19.51 -6.50 -7.13
C LEU A 434 20.82 -5.81 -6.74
N LEU A 435 21.76 -5.73 -7.66
CA LEU A 435 23.10 -5.21 -7.41
C LEU A 435 23.15 -3.68 -7.30
N MET A 436 22.08 -2.98 -7.74
CA MET A 436 22.03 -1.51 -7.77
C MET A 436 21.46 -0.88 -6.50
N GLN A 437 20.83 -1.63 -5.59
CA GLN A 437 20.14 -1.08 -4.41
C GLN A 437 21.10 -0.60 -3.31
N ASP A 438 22.18 -1.35 -3.03
CA ASP A 438 23.24 -0.96 -2.09
C ASP A 438 24.58 -1.50 -2.62
N THR A 439 25.25 -0.69 -3.41
CA THR A 439 26.46 -1.11 -4.14
C THR A 439 27.63 -1.48 -3.26
N ASP A 440 27.78 -0.89 -2.08
CA ASP A 440 28.90 -1.18 -1.17
C ASP A 440 28.65 -2.46 -0.36
N ALA A 441 27.42 -2.69 0.08
CA ALA A 441 27.05 -3.96 0.73
C ALA A 441 27.10 -5.11 -0.27
N ALA A 442 26.54 -4.93 -1.48
CA ALA A 442 26.59 -5.91 -2.55
C ALA A 442 28.03 -6.28 -2.90
N HIS A 443 28.93 -5.31 -3.03
CA HIS A 443 30.34 -5.54 -3.32
C HIS A 443 31.02 -6.42 -2.25
N ARG A 444 30.78 -6.16 -0.97
CA ARG A 444 31.32 -6.98 0.12
C ARG A 444 30.82 -8.42 0.05
N THR A 445 29.51 -8.62 -0.06
CA THR A 445 28.89 -9.96 -0.12
C THR A 445 29.37 -10.76 -1.33
N LEU A 446 29.46 -10.13 -2.51
CA LEU A 446 29.99 -10.78 -3.72
C LEU A 446 31.45 -11.17 -3.58
N HIS A 447 32.27 -10.33 -2.92
CA HIS A 447 33.67 -10.63 -2.66
C HIS A 447 33.84 -11.81 -1.70
N GLU A 448 33.01 -11.92 -0.67
CA GLU A 448 32.98 -13.06 0.26
C GLU A 448 32.60 -14.34 -0.49
N LEU A 449 31.57 -14.34 -1.31
CA LEU A 449 31.13 -15.48 -2.12
C LEU A 449 32.23 -15.93 -3.11
N ARG A 450 32.89 -14.99 -3.77
CA ARG A 450 34.00 -15.31 -4.66
C ARG A 450 35.20 -15.89 -3.91
N THR A 451 35.51 -15.42 -2.71
CA THR A 451 36.56 -15.94 -1.85
C THR A 451 36.29 -17.41 -1.44
N LEU A 452 34.99 -17.76 -1.28
CA LEU A 452 34.55 -19.14 -1.09
C LEU A 452 34.76 -20.00 -2.35
N GLY A 453 34.86 -19.40 -3.54
CA GLY A 453 35.00 -20.09 -4.81
C GLY A 453 33.69 -20.36 -5.56
N VAL A 454 32.57 -19.76 -5.11
CA VAL A 454 31.28 -19.83 -5.79
C VAL A 454 31.29 -18.94 -7.02
N ARG A 455 30.70 -19.39 -8.12
CA ARG A 455 30.54 -18.63 -9.36
C ARG A 455 29.36 -17.66 -9.24
N ILE A 456 29.47 -16.49 -9.87
CA ILE A 456 28.45 -15.45 -9.83
C ILE A 456 28.04 -15.11 -11.25
N SER A 457 26.71 -15.16 -11.50
CA SER A 457 26.09 -14.85 -12.78
C SER A 457 25.10 -13.68 -12.64
N ILE A 458 25.09 -12.75 -13.60
CA ILE A 458 24.04 -11.74 -13.71
C ILE A 458 23.00 -12.21 -14.70
N ASP A 459 21.77 -12.22 -14.23
CA ASP A 459 20.57 -12.62 -14.99
C ASP A 459 19.78 -11.42 -15.52
N ASP A 460 18.94 -11.66 -16.54
CA ASP A 460 18.07 -10.67 -17.21
C ASP A 460 18.81 -9.40 -17.69
N PHE A 461 20.08 -9.54 -18.10
CA PHE A 461 20.90 -8.39 -18.46
C PHE A 461 20.42 -7.66 -19.71
N GLY A 462 20.28 -6.33 -19.58
CA GLY A 462 19.83 -5.44 -20.67
C GLY A 462 18.36 -5.04 -20.59
N THR A 463 17.58 -5.61 -19.65
CA THR A 463 16.18 -5.23 -19.44
C THR A 463 16.03 -4.04 -18.48
N GLY A 464 17.10 -3.65 -17.76
CA GLY A 464 17.13 -2.58 -16.77
C GLY A 464 18.01 -1.38 -17.15
N HIS A 465 18.20 -0.46 -16.19
CA HIS A 465 19.09 0.69 -16.32
C HIS A 465 20.54 0.28 -16.02
N SER A 466 21.25 -0.23 -17.02
CA SER A 466 22.61 -0.72 -16.87
C SER A 466 23.60 0.39 -16.49
N CYS A 467 24.16 0.30 -15.30
CA CYS A 467 25.28 1.14 -14.89
C CYS A 467 26.61 0.41 -15.13
N LEU A 468 27.15 0.51 -16.33
CA LEU A 468 28.40 -0.14 -16.78
C LEU A 468 29.60 0.08 -15.84
N SER A 469 29.58 1.18 -15.07
CA SER A 469 30.62 1.49 -14.07
C SER A 469 30.70 0.49 -12.94
N TYR A 470 29.59 -0.12 -12.55
CA TYR A 470 29.55 -1.08 -11.44
C TYR A 470 29.90 -2.51 -11.89
N LEU A 471 29.51 -2.91 -13.11
CA LEU A 471 29.88 -4.21 -13.68
C LEU A 471 31.39 -4.48 -13.62
N ARG A 472 32.20 -3.43 -13.85
CA ARG A 472 33.66 -3.53 -13.78
C ARG A 472 34.19 -3.74 -12.36
N ARG A 473 33.42 -3.36 -11.34
CA ARG A 473 33.83 -3.44 -9.92
C ARG A 473 33.39 -4.73 -9.25
N PHE A 474 32.32 -5.33 -9.74
CA PHE A 474 31.80 -6.58 -9.17
C PHE A 474 32.57 -7.81 -9.64
N PRO A 475 32.86 -8.77 -8.76
CA PRO A 475 33.56 -10.00 -9.09
C PRO A 475 32.61 -11.03 -9.74
N ILE A 476 32.18 -10.75 -10.98
CA ILE A 476 31.23 -11.54 -11.76
C ILE A 476 31.99 -12.50 -12.67
N ASP A 477 31.42 -13.66 -12.97
CA ASP A 477 31.97 -14.68 -13.87
C ASP A 477 31.17 -14.81 -15.17
N VAL A 478 29.83 -14.69 -15.08
CA VAL A 478 28.91 -14.99 -16.18
C VAL A 478 27.91 -13.84 -16.37
N LEU A 479 27.54 -13.59 -17.62
CA LEU A 479 26.51 -12.64 -18.01
C LEU A 479 25.48 -13.36 -18.88
N LYS A 480 24.20 -13.40 -18.45
CA LYS A 480 23.12 -14.05 -19.16
C LYS A 480 22.39 -13.05 -20.04
N ILE A 481 22.14 -13.39 -21.28
CA ILE A 481 21.38 -12.59 -22.24
C ILE A 481 19.92 -13.02 -22.13
N ASP A 482 19.06 -12.08 -21.72
CA ASP A 482 17.64 -12.35 -21.50
C ASP A 482 16.94 -12.91 -22.74
N ARG A 483 16.04 -13.83 -22.50
CA ARG A 483 15.26 -14.54 -23.54
C ARG A 483 14.46 -13.61 -24.46
N SER A 484 14.03 -12.43 -23.98
CA SER A 484 13.24 -11.50 -24.79
C SER A 484 14.02 -11.03 -26.01
N PHE A 485 15.30 -10.70 -25.84
CA PHE A 485 16.17 -10.30 -26.95
C PHE A 485 16.44 -11.47 -27.89
N VAL A 486 16.70 -12.67 -27.35
CA VAL A 486 16.97 -13.88 -28.16
C VAL A 486 15.76 -14.29 -28.99
N HIS A 487 14.55 -14.16 -28.42
CA HIS A 487 13.31 -14.49 -29.15
C HIS A 487 13.10 -13.57 -30.34
N GLU A 488 13.41 -12.30 -30.22
CA GLU A 488 13.19 -11.27 -31.24
C GLU A 488 14.31 -11.16 -32.29
N VAL A 489 15.38 -11.94 -32.19
CA VAL A 489 16.54 -11.91 -33.12
C VAL A 489 16.13 -12.01 -34.59
N GLY A 490 15.07 -12.78 -34.89
CA GLY A 490 14.55 -12.94 -36.27
C GLY A 490 13.82 -11.71 -36.80
N GLU A 491 13.26 -10.87 -35.94
CA GLU A 491 12.26 -9.85 -36.28
C GLU A 491 12.72 -8.42 -35.98
N SER A 492 13.56 -8.22 -34.94
CA SER A 492 13.97 -6.91 -34.43
C SER A 492 15.46 -6.64 -34.68
N GLU A 493 15.77 -5.52 -35.38
CA GLU A 493 17.13 -5.04 -35.53
C GLU A 493 17.68 -4.49 -34.20
N ASP A 494 16.84 -3.86 -33.37
CA ASP A 494 17.22 -3.34 -32.06
C ASP A 494 17.69 -4.47 -31.13
N SER A 495 16.96 -5.60 -31.10
CA SER A 495 17.34 -6.76 -30.29
C SER A 495 18.69 -7.36 -30.72
N ARG A 496 18.99 -7.35 -32.03
CA ARG A 496 20.31 -7.76 -32.56
C ARG A 496 21.43 -6.83 -32.08
N ILE A 497 21.21 -5.51 -32.14
CA ILE A 497 22.18 -4.51 -31.69
C ILE A 497 22.45 -4.68 -30.19
N ILE A 498 21.41 -4.90 -29.39
CA ILE A 498 21.53 -5.11 -27.94
C ILE A 498 22.36 -6.37 -27.65
N ILE A 499 22.07 -7.49 -28.29
CA ILE A 499 22.87 -8.73 -28.12
C ILE A 499 24.34 -8.52 -28.51
N ASP A 500 24.60 -7.84 -29.64
CA ASP A 500 25.96 -7.51 -30.08
C ASP A 500 26.71 -6.65 -29.05
N ALA A 501 26.03 -5.67 -28.46
CA ALA A 501 26.57 -4.83 -27.41
C ALA A 501 26.89 -5.61 -26.14
N ILE A 502 25.97 -6.49 -25.70
CA ILE A 502 26.13 -7.34 -24.50
C ILE A 502 27.33 -8.28 -24.67
N ILE A 503 27.44 -8.99 -25.80
CA ILE A 503 28.54 -9.92 -26.09
C ILE A 503 29.88 -9.17 -26.15
N SER A 504 29.92 -8.00 -26.80
CA SER A 504 31.12 -7.17 -26.87
C SER A 504 31.58 -6.66 -25.51
N LEU A 505 30.63 -6.27 -24.65
CA LEU A 505 30.87 -5.85 -23.28
C LEU A 505 31.42 -7.01 -22.44
N ALA A 506 30.77 -8.16 -22.45
CA ALA A 506 31.19 -9.35 -21.72
C ALA A 506 32.62 -9.76 -22.10
N ARG A 507 32.90 -9.76 -23.42
CA ARG A 507 34.25 -10.04 -23.93
C ARG A 507 35.31 -9.04 -23.40
N SER A 508 34.96 -7.76 -23.38
CA SER A 508 35.86 -6.70 -22.88
C SER A 508 36.14 -6.83 -21.39
N LEU A 509 35.16 -7.32 -20.63
CA LEU A 509 35.26 -7.58 -19.19
C LEU A 509 35.78 -8.99 -18.87
N ARG A 510 36.01 -9.85 -19.87
CA ARG A 510 36.42 -11.24 -19.73
C ARG A 510 35.39 -12.10 -18.98
N LEU A 511 34.11 -11.80 -19.19
CA LEU A 511 32.99 -12.56 -18.68
C LEU A 511 32.55 -13.63 -19.69
N GLU A 512 32.07 -14.76 -19.20
CA GLU A 512 31.40 -15.77 -19.99
C GLU A 512 30.00 -15.29 -20.35
N THR A 513 29.48 -15.61 -21.55
CA THR A 513 28.10 -15.26 -21.94
C THR A 513 27.28 -16.52 -22.09
N VAL A 514 26.05 -16.47 -21.55
CA VAL A 514 25.02 -17.51 -21.71
C VAL A 514 23.78 -16.88 -22.34
N ALA A 515 23.31 -17.42 -23.48
CA ALA A 515 22.08 -16.96 -24.10
C ALA A 515 20.91 -17.82 -23.65
N GLU A 516 19.83 -17.16 -23.23
CA GLU A 516 18.62 -17.82 -22.75
C GLU A 516 17.51 -17.90 -23.82
N GLY A 517 16.62 -18.90 -23.65
CA GLY A 517 15.44 -19.02 -24.48
C GLY A 517 15.73 -19.35 -25.95
N VAL A 518 16.82 -20.05 -26.24
CA VAL A 518 17.15 -20.50 -27.60
C VAL A 518 16.21 -21.64 -28.03
N GLU A 519 15.38 -21.40 -29.02
CA GLU A 519 14.36 -22.34 -29.50
C GLU A 519 14.57 -22.79 -30.96
N THR A 520 15.35 -22.02 -31.73
CA THR A 520 15.55 -22.28 -33.16
C THR A 520 17.03 -22.33 -33.55
N ASN A 521 17.34 -23.06 -34.63
CA ASN A 521 18.68 -23.08 -35.20
C ASN A 521 19.13 -21.70 -35.74
N ALA A 522 18.21 -20.86 -36.23
CA ALA A 522 18.54 -19.52 -36.68
C ALA A 522 19.04 -18.62 -35.55
N GLN A 523 18.42 -18.70 -34.34
CA GLN A 523 18.92 -18.01 -33.13
C GLN A 523 20.29 -18.55 -32.73
N LEU A 524 20.48 -19.86 -32.76
CA LEU A 524 21.74 -20.50 -32.44
C LEU A 524 22.86 -20.02 -33.36
N ASP A 525 22.66 -20.05 -34.72
CA ASP A 525 23.66 -19.63 -35.68
C ASP A 525 24.02 -18.15 -35.50
N PHE A 526 23.03 -17.30 -35.27
CA PHE A 526 23.24 -15.89 -34.98
C PHE A 526 24.15 -15.65 -33.72
N LEU A 527 23.89 -16.38 -32.63
CA LEU A 527 24.67 -16.26 -31.39
C LEU A 527 26.11 -16.76 -31.58
N MET A 528 26.29 -17.88 -32.28
CA MET A 528 27.62 -18.44 -32.57
C MET A 528 28.48 -17.49 -33.43
N GLU A 529 27.91 -16.89 -34.48
CA GLU A 529 28.60 -15.94 -35.35
C GLU A 529 29.15 -14.75 -34.57
N ARG A 530 28.48 -14.36 -33.45
CA ARG A 530 28.87 -13.23 -32.60
C ARG A 530 29.78 -13.58 -31.43
N GLY A 531 29.98 -14.89 -31.23
CA GLY A 531 30.90 -15.43 -30.21
C GLY A 531 30.26 -15.65 -28.85
N CYS A 532 28.93 -15.86 -28.80
CA CYS A 532 28.26 -16.47 -27.67
C CYS A 532 28.27 -17.99 -27.86
N PHE A 533 28.94 -18.71 -26.97
CA PHE A 533 29.19 -20.15 -27.14
C PHE A 533 28.46 -21.02 -26.12
N ILE A 534 27.71 -20.45 -25.19
CA ILE A 534 26.90 -21.22 -24.24
C ILE A 534 25.45 -20.71 -24.37
N ALA A 535 24.53 -21.67 -24.43
CA ALA A 535 23.12 -21.35 -24.52
C ALA A 535 22.27 -22.34 -23.71
N GLN A 536 21.10 -21.85 -23.36
CA GLN A 536 20.03 -22.57 -22.71
C GLN A 536 18.72 -22.30 -23.45
N GLY A 537 17.85 -23.29 -23.57
CA GLY A 537 16.56 -23.14 -24.21
C GLY A 537 15.96 -24.48 -24.62
N TYR A 538 14.74 -24.42 -25.14
CA TYR A 538 13.99 -25.63 -25.52
C TYR A 538 14.59 -26.38 -26.71
N LEU A 539 15.47 -25.72 -27.45
CA LEU A 539 16.24 -26.38 -28.53
C LEU A 539 17.18 -27.48 -27.95
N PHE A 540 17.65 -27.33 -26.71
CA PHE A 540 18.60 -28.26 -26.07
C PHE A 540 17.93 -29.21 -25.10
N GLY A 541 16.80 -28.78 -24.50
CA GLY A 541 16.03 -29.57 -23.57
C GLY A 541 15.03 -28.75 -22.76
N MET A 542 13.92 -29.37 -22.46
CA MET A 542 12.97 -28.85 -21.48
C MET A 542 13.51 -29.06 -20.07
N PRO A 543 13.09 -28.27 -19.09
CA PRO A 543 13.40 -28.55 -17.68
C PRO A 543 12.96 -29.97 -17.29
N MET A 544 13.86 -30.73 -16.68
CA MET A 544 13.69 -32.16 -16.38
C MET A 544 14.07 -32.51 -14.96
N SER A 545 13.62 -33.63 -14.42
CA SER A 545 13.96 -34.07 -13.06
C SER A 545 15.44 -34.45 -12.94
N ALA A 546 15.97 -34.46 -11.70
CA ALA A 546 17.36 -34.87 -11.42
C ALA A 546 17.70 -36.25 -12.00
N THR A 547 16.77 -37.21 -11.96
CA THR A 547 16.95 -38.56 -12.54
C THR A 547 17.00 -38.54 -14.06
N GLN A 548 16.29 -37.63 -14.73
CA GLN A 548 16.35 -37.48 -16.19
C GLN A 548 17.63 -36.79 -16.66
N VAL A 549 18.33 -36.04 -15.78
CA VAL A 549 19.61 -35.41 -16.07
C VAL A 549 20.77 -36.44 -16.05
N GLU A 550 20.69 -37.50 -15.25
CA GLU A 550 21.78 -38.47 -15.09
C GLU A 550 22.32 -39.07 -16.40
N PRO A 551 21.49 -39.44 -17.39
CA PRO A 551 21.99 -39.86 -18.69
C PRO A 551 22.83 -38.79 -19.40
N LEU A 552 22.40 -37.52 -19.36
CA LEU A 552 23.16 -36.41 -19.97
C LEU A 552 24.50 -36.18 -19.30
N LEU A 553 24.59 -36.39 -17.98
CA LEU A 553 25.84 -36.30 -17.25
C LEU A 553 26.80 -37.41 -17.71
N ARG A 554 26.33 -38.64 -17.92
CA ARG A 554 27.17 -39.76 -18.41
C ARG A 554 27.69 -39.52 -19.83
N GLU A 555 26.83 -39.01 -20.73
CA GLU A 555 27.19 -38.64 -22.09
C GLU A 555 28.22 -37.50 -22.17
N ALA A 556 28.21 -36.57 -21.20
CA ALA A 556 29.19 -35.49 -21.12
C ALA A 556 30.65 -35.98 -20.92
N GLN A 557 30.86 -37.20 -20.41
CA GLN A 557 32.16 -37.83 -20.17
C GLN A 557 32.68 -38.58 -21.40
N ASP A 558 31.79 -39.01 -22.29
CA ASP A 558 32.18 -39.87 -23.43
C ASP A 558 32.56 -39.01 -24.66
N ASP A 559 33.85 -38.97 -25.01
CA ASP A 559 34.36 -38.18 -26.14
C ASP A 559 33.82 -38.64 -27.53
N THR A 560 33.01 -39.72 -27.53
CA THR A 560 32.56 -40.38 -28.76
C THR A 560 31.12 -40.14 -29.11
N VAL A 561 30.30 -39.52 -28.24
CA VAL A 561 28.83 -39.38 -28.50
C VAL A 561 28.47 -37.97 -28.89
N ARG A 562 28.04 -37.77 -30.14
CA ARG A 562 27.34 -36.57 -30.60
C ARG A 562 25.93 -36.54 -30.00
N ALA A 563 25.50 -35.38 -29.47
CA ALA A 563 24.13 -35.17 -28.98
C ALA A 563 23.08 -35.62 -30.01
N PRO A 564 22.00 -36.27 -29.58
CA PRO A 564 20.96 -36.74 -30.50
C PRO A 564 20.33 -35.58 -31.25
N ALA A 565 20.10 -35.77 -32.57
CA ALA A 565 19.36 -34.82 -33.37
C ALA A 565 17.94 -34.64 -32.80
N CYS A 566 17.58 -33.41 -32.57
CA CYS A 566 16.29 -33.00 -32.01
C CYS A 566 15.12 -33.66 -32.79
N ALA A 567 14.31 -34.45 -32.09
CA ALA A 567 13.01 -34.87 -32.61
C ALA A 567 12.07 -33.68 -32.59
N PRO A 568 11.30 -33.41 -33.67
CA PRO A 568 10.37 -32.29 -33.68
C PRO A 568 9.27 -32.49 -32.62
N PRO A 569 8.80 -31.42 -31.95
CA PRO A 569 7.76 -31.51 -30.94
C PRO A 569 6.48 -32.07 -31.57
N THR A 570 5.95 -33.11 -30.94
CA THR A 570 4.62 -33.65 -31.31
C THR A 570 3.57 -32.57 -31.00
N PRO A 571 2.71 -32.17 -31.96
CA PRO A 571 1.71 -31.14 -31.67
C PRO A 571 0.75 -31.60 -30.58
N ALA A 572 0.59 -30.79 -29.54
CA ALA A 572 -0.41 -31.01 -28.51
C ALA A 572 -1.78 -31.10 -29.15
N ARG A 573 -2.47 -32.24 -28.97
CA ARG A 573 -3.86 -32.41 -29.37
C ARG A 573 -4.70 -31.35 -28.63
N ALA A 574 -5.26 -30.43 -29.41
CA ALA A 574 -6.33 -29.58 -28.94
C ALA A 574 -7.52 -30.46 -28.57
N THR A 575 -7.77 -30.62 -27.28
CA THR A 575 -9.06 -31.07 -26.78
C THR A 575 -9.98 -29.88 -26.79
N GLY A 576 -10.81 -29.80 -27.86
CA GLY A 576 -11.95 -28.91 -27.91
C GLY A 576 -13.07 -29.48 -27.01
N SER A 577 -13.64 -28.59 -26.23
CA SER A 577 -15.06 -28.30 -25.97
C SER A 577 -15.19 -27.42 -24.74
#